data_bda28bfc7dd9b581026d99e643626163
#
_entry.id   bda28bfc7dd9b581026d99e643626163
#
_cell.length_a   1.000
_cell.length_b   1.000
_cell.length_c   1.000
_cell.angle_alpha   90.00
_cell.angle_beta   90.00
_cell.angle_gamma   90.00
#
_symmetry.space_group_name_H-M   'P 1'
#
loop_
_entity.id
_entity.type
_entity.pdbx_description
1 polymer ?
#
loop_
_entity_poly.entity_id
_entity_poly.type
_entity_poly.pdbx_seq_one_letter_code
_entity_poly.pdbx_strand_id
1 'polypeptide(L)'
;GRENTGDQFTYGTMSFTLNDTYADGVFNPFDTTSPYYDPANNQPGLAPLREVRFSRYNSSNVKELLWVGYIINYDYTFTLGGLDTVSVNCADFSYQLGQTFLAEWNVDEELSSVRFDNLLDLPEVAYTGTRDIETGTVTLGGAAAYTVDNGTSVAAYADKINEAEQGRIFVNREGTITFQKRIGTTLGVPAAEFHDNGTNIGYSAIDISFMADTVVNRASVQHAGAASPEVAEDLTSQAAYLIQTRSITDSLVHNDTAALALATYLISANPEPRFNFLGTEFLGTLAADQDTLALLDIGDLINIQKSITTAAGPTDFAQNLTIEGLEHRLTLSAGHAVTYFTSPTTIVYELILDDIVYGTLDEENVLG
;
A
#
# COMPACT_ATOMS: atom_id res chain seq x y z
N GLY A 1 0.38 0.07 3.67
CA GLY A 1 -0.32 0.91 2.69
C GLY A 1 -0.22 2.39 3.02
N ARG A 2 -0.85 3.24 2.24
CA ARG A 2 -0.98 4.68 2.47
C ARG A 2 -2.42 5.12 2.25
N GLU A 3 -2.80 6.25 2.84
CA GLU A 3 -4.16 6.77 2.73
C GLU A 3 -4.35 7.64 1.48
N ASN A 4 -3.32 8.41 1.10
CA ASN A 4 -3.38 9.32 -0.04
C ASN A 4 -2.17 9.16 -0.96
N THR A 5 -2.35 9.49 -2.24
CA THR A 5 -1.24 9.58 -3.20
C THR A 5 -0.22 10.63 -2.73
N GLY A 6 1.04 10.22 -2.61
CA GLY A 6 2.13 11.09 -2.15
C GLY A 6 2.50 10.92 -0.69
N ASP A 7 1.67 10.25 0.12
CA ASP A 7 2.04 9.81 1.45
C ASP A 7 3.07 8.68 1.39
N GLN A 8 3.84 8.53 2.46
CA GLN A 8 4.73 7.37 2.62
C GLN A 8 3.92 6.11 2.90
N PHE A 9 4.39 4.98 2.39
CA PHE A 9 3.82 3.68 2.75
C PHE A 9 4.17 3.35 4.19
N THR A 10 3.14 3.02 4.98
CA THR A 10 3.32 2.55 6.35
C THR A 10 3.26 1.03 6.41
N TYR A 11 3.92 0.45 7.40
CA TYR A 11 3.83 -1.00 7.63
C TYR A 11 2.39 -1.42 7.94
N GLY A 12 2.02 -2.61 7.48
CA GLY A 12 0.74 -3.23 7.80
C GLY A 12 0.69 -3.67 9.25
N THR A 13 -0.42 -3.42 9.91
CA THR A 13 -0.64 -3.83 11.31
C THR A 13 -1.83 -4.76 11.43
N MET A 14 -1.79 -5.63 12.43
CA MET A 14 -2.94 -6.43 12.85
C MET A 14 -3.01 -6.46 14.37
N SER A 15 -4.21 -6.36 14.91
CA SER A 15 -4.44 -6.57 16.33
C SER A 15 -5.61 -7.51 16.57
N PHE A 16 -5.51 -8.34 17.59
CA PHE A 16 -6.58 -9.22 18.05
C PHE A 16 -6.45 -9.51 19.55
N THR A 17 -7.55 -9.97 20.14
CA THR A 17 -7.57 -10.30 21.57
C THR A 17 -7.81 -11.79 21.74
N LEU A 18 -6.97 -12.42 22.56
CA LEU A 18 -7.16 -13.77 23.07
C LEU A 18 -7.88 -13.69 24.41
N ASN A 19 -8.90 -14.52 24.59
CA ASN A 19 -9.62 -14.64 25.84
C ASN A 19 -9.33 -15.99 26.49
N ASP A 20 -8.99 -15.99 27.77
CA ASP A 20 -8.91 -17.20 28.57
C ASP A 20 -10.31 -17.65 29.00
N THR A 21 -10.99 -18.36 28.08
CA THR A 21 -12.38 -18.78 28.25
C THR A 21 -12.59 -19.79 29.39
N TYR A 22 -11.54 -20.48 29.77
CA TYR A 22 -11.61 -21.49 30.85
C TYR A 22 -11.06 -20.99 32.17
N ALA A 23 -10.53 -19.77 32.23
CA ALA A 23 -9.89 -19.16 33.39
C ALA A 23 -8.82 -20.07 34.01
N ASP A 24 -8.11 -20.83 33.19
CA ASP A 24 -7.05 -21.76 33.59
C ASP A 24 -5.64 -21.18 33.45
N GLY A 25 -5.55 -19.90 33.08
CA GLY A 25 -4.29 -19.16 32.98
C GLY A 25 -3.40 -19.58 31.82
N VAL A 26 -3.96 -20.24 30.80
CA VAL A 26 -3.19 -20.83 29.69
C VAL A 26 -2.31 -19.84 28.95
N PHE A 27 -2.68 -18.56 28.89
CA PHE A 27 -1.91 -17.48 28.30
C PHE A 27 -1.01 -16.72 29.29
N ASN A 28 -0.99 -17.14 30.57
CA ASN A 28 -0.17 -16.50 31.57
C ASN A 28 1.33 -16.72 31.27
N PRO A 29 2.13 -15.68 31.04
CA PRO A 29 3.55 -15.83 30.71
C PRO A 29 4.39 -16.36 31.87
N PHE A 30 3.85 -16.36 33.10
CA PHE A 30 4.54 -16.83 34.30
C PHE A 30 4.22 -18.28 34.62
N ASP A 31 3.26 -18.89 33.93
CA ASP A 31 2.88 -20.30 34.15
C ASP A 31 3.78 -21.23 33.35
N THR A 32 4.72 -21.87 34.08
CA THR A 32 5.66 -22.85 33.47
C THR A 32 4.99 -24.16 33.09
N THR A 33 3.73 -24.38 33.47
CA THR A 33 2.94 -25.57 33.11
C THR A 33 2.06 -25.33 31.88
N SER A 34 1.96 -24.10 31.42
CA SER A 34 1.22 -23.73 30.20
C SER A 34 1.74 -24.52 29.00
N PRO A 35 0.86 -25.03 28.11
CA PRO A 35 1.26 -25.68 26.86
C PRO A 35 2.04 -24.73 25.92
N TYR A 36 1.96 -23.42 26.14
CA TYR A 36 2.71 -22.39 25.41
C TYR A 36 4.01 -21.98 26.09
N TYR A 37 4.42 -22.63 27.17
CA TYR A 37 5.72 -22.38 27.81
C TYR A 37 6.81 -23.16 27.07
N ASP A 38 7.95 -22.51 26.86
CA ASP A 38 9.15 -23.13 26.29
C ASP A 38 10.13 -23.51 27.41
N PRO A 39 10.12 -24.79 27.87
CA PRO A 39 10.98 -25.21 28.98
C PRO A 39 12.46 -25.28 28.60
N ALA A 40 12.79 -25.38 27.30
CA ALA A 40 14.17 -25.45 26.84
C ALA A 40 14.91 -24.13 27.00
N ASN A 41 14.18 -23.01 26.78
CA ASN A 41 14.72 -21.67 26.87
C ASN A 41 14.26 -20.93 28.13
N ASN A 42 13.46 -21.56 28.98
CA ASN A 42 12.85 -20.97 30.16
C ASN A 42 12.12 -19.65 29.83
N GLN A 43 11.30 -19.68 28.78
CA GLN A 43 10.61 -18.51 28.26
C GLN A 43 9.13 -18.80 27.97
N PRO A 44 8.26 -17.77 28.02
CA PRO A 44 6.91 -17.89 27.52
C PRO A 44 6.93 -18.34 26.06
N GLY A 45 6.10 -19.31 25.70
CA GLY A 45 5.96 -19.75 24.31
C GLY A 45 5.32 -18.71 23.40
N LEU A 46 4.52 -17.80 24.00
CA LEU A 46 4.01 -16.61 23.35
C LEU A 46 5.07 -15.50 23.42
N ALA A 47 6.08 -15.57 22.56
CA ALA A 47 7.19 -14.62 22.51
C ALA A 47 7.02 -13.63 21.35
N PRO A 48 7.47 -12.37 21.49
CA PRO A 48 7.54 -11.42 20.38
C PRO A 48 8.36 -11.96 19.19
N LEU A 49 8.14 -11.36 18.02
CA LEU A 49 8.79 -11.70 16.75
C LEU A 49 8.46 -13.10 16.19
N ARG A 50 7.42 -13.76 16.69
CA ARG A 50 6.86 -14.95 16.06
C ARG A 50 5.99 -14.56 14.89
N GLU A 51 6.11 -15.31 13.78
CA GLU A 51 5.28 -15.13 12.60
C GLU A 51 3.82 -15.50 12.90
N VAL A 52 2.92 -14.65 12.43
CA VAL A 52 1.47 -14.86 12.47
C VAL A 52 0.91 -14.78 11.06
N ARG A 53 0.04 -15.73 10.73
CA ARG A 53 -0.69 -15.79 9.48
C ARG A 53 -2.17 -15.71 9.75
N PHE A 54 -2.82 -14.70 9.22
CA PHE A 54 -4.26 -14.58 9.30
C PHE A 54 -4.90 -15.05 7.98
N SER A 55 -5.85 -15.98 8.08
CA SER A 55 -6.50 -16.60 6.93
C SER A 55 -7.99 -16.74 7.16
N ARG A 56 -8.75 -16.75 6.07
CA ARG A 56 -10.18 -17.09 6.06
C ARG A 56 -10.42 -18.31 5.17
N TYR A 57 -11.61 -18.89 5.26
CA TYR A 57 -12.11 -19.83 4.28
C TYR A 57 -13.08 -19.07 3.36
N ASN A 58 -12.90 -19.19 2.04
CA ASN A 58 -13.79 -18.60 1.05
C ASN A 58 -15.09 -19.39 0.91
N SER A 59 -16.00 -18.93 0.02
CA SER A 59 -17.29 -19.56 -0.25
C SER A 59 -17.19 -21.01 -0.76
N SER A 60 -16.05 -21.37 -1.35
CA SER A 60 -15.72 -22.75 -1.81
C SER A 60 -14.99 -23.57 -0.77
N ASN A 61 -14.88 -23.09 0.48
CA ASN A 61 -14.15 -23.72 1.59
C ASN A 61 -12.65 -23.91 1.32
N VAL A 62 -12.06 -23.02 0.52
CA VAL A 62 -10.61 -22.95 0.30
C VAL A 62 -10.02 -21.92 1.26
N LYS A 63 -8.91 -22.28 1.89
CA LYS A 63 -8.21 -21.39 2.81
C LYS A 63 -7.45 -20.31 2.03
N GLU A 64 -7.74 -19.05 2.32
CA GLU A 64 -7.12 -17.87 1.73
C GLU A 64 -6.37 -17.07 2.78
N LEU A 65 -5.15 -16.66 2.46
CA LEU A 65 -4.32 -15.84 3.31
C LEU A 65 -4.70 -14.37 3.13
N LEU A 66 -4.94 -13.68 4.23
CA LEU A 66 -5.28 -12.25 4.22
C LEU A 66 -4.15 -11.38 4.73
N TRP A 67 -3.29 -11.91 5.62
CA TRP A 67 -2.22 -11.13 6.20
C TRP A 67 -1.13 -12.04 6.79
N VAL A 68 0.12 -11.60 6.67
CA VAL A 68 1.30 -12.21 7.29
C VAL A 68 2.13 -11.13 7.95
N GLY A 69 2.59 -11.41 9.15
CA GLY A 69 3.50 -10.53 9.87
C GLY A 69 4.02 -11.17 11.15
N TYR A 70 4.52 -10.32 12.04
CA TYR A 70 5.19 -10.74 13.27
C TYR A 70 4.55 -10.07 14.47
N ILE A 71 4.49 -10.77 15.58
CA ILE A 71 3.98 -10.24 16.83
C ILE A 71 4.99 -9.25 17.39
N ILE A 72 4.54 -8.03 17.65
CA ILE A 72 5.39 -6.98 18.26
C ILE A 72 5.33 -7.09 19.78
N ASN A 73 4.11 -7.21 20.32
CA ASN A 73 3.90 -7.29 21.76
C ASN A 73 2.65 -8.09 22.13
N TYR A 74 2.62 -8.50 23.38
CA TYR A 74 1.48 -9.06 24.09
C TYR A 74 1.16 -8.19 25.28
N ASP A 75 -0.04 -7.63 25.35
CA ASP A 75 -0.53 -6.84 26.46
C ASP A 75 -1.50 -7.68 27.29
N TYR A 76 -1.06 -8.10 28.48
CA TYR A 76 -1.83 -8.96 29.38
C TYR A 76 -2.71 -8.11 30.30
N THR A 77 -3.99 -8.45 30.41
CA THR A 77 -4.93 -7.87 31.35
C THR A 77 -5.50 -8.96 32.26
N PHE A 78 -5.14 -8.92 33.53
CA PHE A 78 -5.63 -9.83 34.55
C PHE A 78 -6.80 -9.18 35.29
N THR A 79 -7.98 -9.80 35.22
CA THR A 79 -9.21 -9.25 35.81
C THR A 79 -9.68 -10.08 36.97
N LEU A 80 -9.70 -9.49 38.19
CA LEU A 80 -10.15 -10.17 39.37
C LEU A 80 -11.63 -10.53 39.26
N GLY A 81 -11.92 -11.84 39.26
CA GLY A 81 -13.28 -12.37 39.11
C GLY A 81 -13.87 -12.25 37.70
N GLY A 82 -13.05 -11.95 36.69
CA GLY A 82 -13.41 -11.92 35.26
C GLY A 82 -12.53 -12.84 34.43
N LEU A 83 -12.64 -12.72 33.13
CA LEU A 83 -11.77 -13.42 32.19
C LEU A 83 -10.47 -12.62 31.98
N ASP A 84 -9.36 -13.31 31.99
CA ASP A 84 -8.08 -12.74 31.59
C ASP A 84 -8.01 -12.62 30.07
N THR A 85 -7.40 -11.56 29.59
CA THR A 85 -7.28 -11.27 28.17
C THR A 85 -5.85 -10.92 27.80
N VAL A 86 -5.49 -11.26 26.56
CA VAL A 86 -4.21 -10.88 25.96
C VAL A 86 -4.47 -10.16 24.66
N SER A 87 -4.11 -8.89 24.59
CA SER A 87 -4.11 -8.10 23.36
C SER A 87 -2.81 -8.37 22.62
N VAL A 88 -2.92 -8.84 21.39
CA VAL A 88 -1.76 -9.16 20.55
C VAL A 88 -1.68 -8.12 19.43
N ASN A 89 -0.53 -7.42 19.36
CA ASN A 89 -0.26 -6.44 18.32
C ASN A 89 0.83 -6.97 17.41
N CYS A 90 0.58 -6.88 16.10
CA CYS A 90 1.43 -7.43 15.07
C CYS A 90 1.73 -6.36 14.00
N ALA A 91 2.87 -6.51 13.33
CA ALA A 91 3.21 -5.74 12.14
C ALA A 91 3.81 -6.64 11.07
N ASP A 92 3.71 -6.21 9.82
CA ASP A 92 4.39 -6.88 8.72
C ASP A 92 5.92 -6.66 8.76
N PHE A 93 6.63 -7.22 7.78
CA PHE A 93 8.09 -7.12 7.75
C PHE A 93 8.61 -5.69 7.58
N SER A 94 7.83 -4.76 7.03
CA SER A 94 8.26 -3.36 6.87
C SER A 94 8.56 -2.69 8.23
N TYR A 95 7.89 -3.12 9.30
CA TYR A 95 8.24 -2.71 10.67
C TYR A 95 9.70 -3.04 11.01
N GLN A 96 10.17 -4.24 10.63
CA GLN A 96 11.55 -4.67 10.88
C GLN A 96 12.54 -3.79 10.11
N LEU A 97 12.22 -3.38 8.88
CA LEU A 97 13.04 -2.44 8.12
C LEU A 97 13.19 -1.09 8.83
N GLY A 98 12.13 -0.65 9.53
CA GLY A 98 12.17 0.57 10.36
C GLY A 98 13.07 0.48 11.59
N GLN A 99 13.28 -0.74 12.11
CA GLN A 99 14.14 -0.99 13.27
C GLN A 99 15.60 -1.29 12.91
N THR A 100 15.88 -1.48 11.63
CA THR A 100 17.21 -1.82 11.12
C THR A 100 17.92 -0.57 10.61
N PHE A 101 19.20 -0.42 10.95
CA PHE A 101 20.02 0.71 10.55
C PHE A 101 21.21 0.22 9.72
N LEU A 102 21.51 0.95 8.66
CA LEU A 102 22.57 0.64 7.72
C LEU A 102 23.95 1.04 8.30
N ALA A 103 24.96 0.29 7.96
CA ALA A 103 26.33 0.77 7.94
C ALA A 103 26.53 1.76 6.77
N GLU A 104 27.71 2.41 6.71
CA GLU A 104 28.04 3.20 5.51
C GLU A 104 28.01 2.31 4.26
N TRP A 105 27.23 2.73 3.27
CA TRP A 105 27.07 1.97 2.03
C TRP A 105 27.34 2.85 0.80
N ASN A 106 28.40 2.49 0.09
CA ASN A 106 28.75 3.10 -1.19
C ASN A 106 27.95 2.43 -2.29
N VAL A 107 27.16 3.22 -2.99
CA VAL A 107 26.22 2.75 -4.00
C VAL A 107 26.70 3.02 -5.42
N ASP A 108 26.37 2.15 -6.35
CA ASP A 108 26.61 2.32 -7.77
C ASP A 108 25.43 3.02 -8.46
N GLU A 109 25.63 3.54 -9.67
CA GLU A 109 24.53 4.02 -10.50
C GLU A 109 23.76 2.81 -11.04
N GLU A 110 22.48 2.71 -10.70
CA GLU A 110 21.64 1.54 -10.99
C GLU A 110 20.14 1.90 -10.99
N LEU A 111 19.30 0.99 -11.49
CA LEU A 111 17.85 1.17 -11.45
C LEU A 111 17.34 1.15 -9.99
N SER A 112 16.25 1.87 -9.75
CA SER A 112 15.56 1.92 -8.44
C SER A 112 15.22 0.54 -7.87
N SER A 113 14.73 -0.36 -8.73
CA SER A 113 14.43 -1.74 -8.36
C SER A 113 15.66 -2.54 -7.97
N VAL A 114 16.77 -2.36 -8.67
CA VAL A 114 18.04 -3.02 -8.37
C VAL A 114 18.59 -2.50 -7.04
N ARG A 115 18.54 -1.17 -6.82
CA ARG A 115 18.92 -0.55 -5.55
C ARG A 115 18.10 -1.09 -4.39
N PHE A 116 16.79 -1.25 -4.58
CA PHE A 116 15.93 -1.80 -3.54
C PHE A 116 16.23 -3.27 -3.27
N ASP A 117 16.48 -4.08 -4.30
CA ASP A 117 16.85 -5.48 -4.13
C ASP A 117 18.21 -5.62 -3.41
N ASN A 118 19.22 -4.82 -3.81
CA ASN A 118 20.51 -4.77 -3.14
C ASN A 118 20.38 -4.33 -1.67
N LEU A 119 19.49 -3.39 -1.35
CA LEU A 119 19.20 -2.96 0.02
C LEU A 119 18.75 -4.13 0.89
N LEU A 120 17.90 -5.02 0.35
CA LEU A 120 17.39 -6.20 1.05
C LEU A 120 18.46 -7.28 1.25
N ASP A 121 19.54 -7.26 0.43
CA ASP A 121 20.66 -8.21 0.51
C ASP A 121 21.77 -7.75 1.46
N LEU A 122 21.74 -6.50 1.94
CA LEU A 122 22.75 -6.01 2.88
C LEU A 122 22.82 -6.87 4.15
N PRO A 123 24.00 -7.09 4.73
CA PRO A 123 24.19 -7.95 5.91
C PRO A 123 23.30 -7.55 7.10
N GLU A 124 22.99 -6.26 7.26
CA GLU A 124 22.17 -5.72 8.32
C GLU A 124 20.69 -6.09 8.14
N VAL A 125 20.23 -6.26 6.89
CA VAL A 125 18.86 -6.61 6.54
C VAL A 125 18.73 -8.12 6.34
N ALA A 126 19.60 -8.70 5.52
CA ALA A 126 19.71 -10.12 5.20
C ALA A 126 18.33 -10.78 4.96
N TYR A 127 17.49 -10.12 4.16
CA TYR A 127 16.12 -10.57 3.94
C TYR A 127 16.06 -11.88 3.17
N THR A 128 15.47 -12.90 3.75
CA THR A 128 15.35 -14.24 3.19
C THR A 128 13.93 -14.60 2.74
N GLY A 129 12.98 -13.68 2.88
CA GLY A 129 11.58 -13.89 2.47
C GLY A 129 11.39 -13.76 0.96
N THR A 130 10.14 -13.93 0.53
CA THR A 130 9.74 -13.79 -0.87
C THR A 130 9.76 -12.34 -1.29
N ARG A 131 10.22 -12.08 -2.53
CA ARG A 131 10.28 -10.75 -3.15
C ARG A 131 9.51 -10.78 -4.47
N ASP A 132 8.79 -9.70 -4.73
CA ASP A 132 8.18 -9.39 -6.03
C ASP A 132 8.62 -8.00 -6.44
N ILE A 133 9.68 -7.94 -7.27
CA ILE A 133 10.35 -6.70 -7.63
C ILE A 133 10.19 -6.45 -9.11
N GLU A 134 9.26 -5.56 -9.44
CA GLU A 134 9.07 -5.08 -10.81
C GLU A 134 10.27 -4.23 -11.24
N THR A 135 10.67 -4.34 -12.51
CA THR A 135 11.77 -3.54 -13.04
C THR A 135 11.43 -2.04 -12.99
N GLY A 136 12.17 -1.28 -12.22
CA GLY A 136 12.02 0.17 -12.08
C GLY A 136 12.33 0.94 -13.37
N THR A 137 11.84 2.15 -13.45
CA THR A 137 12.04 3.03 -14.62
C THR A 137 13.09 4.11 -14.40
N VAL A 138 13.46 4.37 -13.15
CA VAL A 138 14.35 5.46 -12.77
C VAL A 138 15.75 4.92 -12.47
N THR A 139 16.76 5.55 -13.04
CA THR A 139 18.16 5.35 -12.67
C THR A 139 18.49 6.22 -11.47
N LEU A 140 18.99 5.61 -10.41
CA LEU A 140 19.48 6.28 -9.21
C LEU A 140 20.99 6.54 -9.33
N GLY A 141 21.42 7.65 -8.74
CA GLY A 141 22.83 8.02 -8.76
C GLY A 141 23.71 7.13 -7.90
N GLY A 142 25.00 7.13 -8.24
CA GLY A 142 26.06 6.47 -7.52
C GLY A 142 27.16 7.46 -7.10
N ALA A 143 28.30 6.95 -6.64
CA ALA A 143 29.44 7.71 -6.15
C ALA A 143 29.18 8.50 -4.84
N ALA A 144 30.15 9.32 -4.46
CA ALA A 144 30.22 9.93 -3.12
C ALA A 144 29.00 10.79 -2.71
N ALA A 145 28.32 11.42 -3.68
CA ALA A 145 27.14 12.25 -3.40
C ALA A 145 25.90 11.42 -2.97
N TYR A 146 25.91 10.12 -3.25
CA TYR A 146 24.81 9.20 -2.99
C TYR A 146 25.14 8.13 -1.93
N THR A 147 26.35 8.22 -1.33
CA THR A 147 26.74 7.32 -0.22
C THR A 147 25.70 7.39 0.89
N VAL A 148 25.25 6.23 1.33
CA VAL A 148 24.33 6.13 2.47
C VAL A 148 25.11 6.23 3.76
N ASP A 149 24.74 7.18 4.59
CA ASP A 149 25.41 7.41 5.86
C ASP A 149 25.15 6.29 6.87
N ASN A 150 26.16 5.98 7.67
CA ASN A 150 26.01 5.08 8.80
C ASN A 150 24.91 5.55 9.76
N GLY A 151 24.02 4.65 10.15
CA GLY A 151 22.87 4.94 11.02
C GLY A 151 21.62 5.40 10.28
N THR A 152 21.60 5.36 8.94
CA THR A 152 20.39 5.58 8.15
C THR A 152 19.44 4.39 8.34
N SER A 153 18.16 4.65 8.67
CA SER A 153 17.14 3.60 8.74
C SER A 153 16.90 3.00 7.35
N VAL A 154 16.78 1.67 7.28
CA VAL A 154 16.50 0.95 6.05
C VAL A 154 15.17 1.41 5.44
N ALA A 155 14.13 1.58 6.27
CA ALA A 155 12.83 2.09 5.81
C ALA A 155 12.96 3.50 5.23
N ALA A 156 13.68 4.41 5.89
CA ALA A 156 13.86 5.78 5.39
C ALA A 156 14.63 5.81 4.05
N TYR A 157 15.57 4.89 3.84
CA TYR A 157 16.24 4.80 2.56
C TYR A 157 15.36 4.18 1.47
N ALA A 158 14.56 3.17 1.82
CA ALA A 158 13.55 2.62 0.92
C ALA A 158 12.53 3.68 0.48
N ASP A 159 12.10 4.56 1.41
CA ASP A 159 11.22 5.70 1.10
C ASP A 159 11.87 6.66 0.09
N LYS A 160 13.16 6.96 0.22
CA LYS A 160 13.90 7.79 -0.77
C LYS A 160 13.96 7.11 -2.15
N ILE A 161 14.15 5.79 -2.20
CA ILE A 161 14.10 5.02 -3.47
C ILE A 161 12.69 5.15 -4.07
N ASN A 162 11.66 4.96 -3.26
CA ASN A 162 10.25 5.07 -3.69
C ASN A 162 9.90 6.49 -4.12
N GLU A 163 10.39 7.52 -3.42
CA GLU A 163 10.19 8.92 -3.80
C GLU A 163 10.81 9.24 -5.18
N ALA A 164 12.00 8.71 -5.46
CA ALA A 164 12.64 8.88 -6.77
C ALA A 164 11.87 8.12 -7.88
N GLU A 165 11.39 6.92 -7.61
CA GLU A 165 10.61 6.11 -8.57
C GLU A 165 9.17 6.61 -8.70
N GLN A 166 8.56 7.18 -7.63
CA GLN A 166 7.12 7.46 -7.54
C GLN A 166 6.27 6.19 -7.71
N GLY A 167 6.79 5.07 -7.23
CA GLY A 167 6.18 3.76 -7.26
C GLY A 167 5.48 3.38 -5.95
N ARG A 168 5.54 2.08 -5.61
CA ARG A 168 5.04 1.52 -4.37
C ARG A 168 6.03 0.51 -3.79
N ILE A 169 6.26 0.58 -2.49
CA ILE A 169 7.00 -0.43 -1.71
C ILE A 169 6.09 -0.84 -0.55
N PHE A 170 5.71 -2.09 -0.50
CA PHE A 170 4.82 -2.62 0.54
C PHE A 170 5.02 -4.13 0.74
N VAL A 171 4.43 -4.65 1.80
CA VAL A 171 4.30 -6.11 2.00
C VAL A 171 2.86 -6.48 1.65
N ASN A 172 2.70 -7.39 0.70
CA ASN A 172 1.37 -7.85 0.27
C ASN A 172 0.75 -8.81 1.30
N ARG A 173 -0.51 -9.20 1.10
CA ARG A 173 -1.24 -10.12 1.98
C ARG A 173 -0.55 -11.47 2.21
N GLU A 174 0.32 -11.90 1.30
CA GLU A 174 1.05 -13.16 1.38
C GLU A 174 2.38 -13.03 2.14
N GLY A 175 2.73 -11.82 2.58
CA GLY A 175 3.98 -11.54 3.26
C GLY A 175 5.16 -11.33 2.32
N THR A 176 4.91 -11.16 1.03
CA THR A 176 5.94 -10.88 0.03
C THR A 176 6.27 -9.38 0.02
N ILE A 177 7.54 -9.02 0.11
CA ILE A 177 7.98 -7.66 -0.14
C ILE A 177 7.83 -7.37 -1.62
N THR A 178 7.06 -6.32 -1.92
CA THR A 178 6.70 -5.93 -3.29
C THR A 178 7.24 -4.55 -3.59
N PHE A 179 7.90 -4.41 -4.74
CA PHE A 179 8.28 -3.15 -5.35
C PHE A 179 7.58 -3.01 -6.70
N GLN A 180 6.74 -2.00 -6.83
CA GLN A 180 6.09 -1.64 -8.09
C GLN A 180 6.65 -0.32 -8.59
N LYS A 181 6.99 -0.26 -9.88
CA LYS A 181 7.42 0.99 -10.52
C LYS A 181 6.28 2.01 -10.57
N ARG A 182 6.62 3.26 -10.91
CA ARG A 182 5.62 4.30 -11.19
C ARG A 182 4.62 3.82 -12.25
N ILE A 183 3.37 4.13 -12.02
CA ILE A 183 2.31 3.86 -12.98
C ILE A 183 2.17 5.09 -13.87
N GLY A 184 2.30 4.87 -15.17
CA GLY A 184 1.87 5.83 -16.18
C GLY A 184 0.43 5.56 -16.57
N THR A 185 0.21 5.20 -17.82
CA THR A 185 -1.06 4.62 -18.27
C THR A 185 -1.05 3.13 -17.94
N THR A 186 -2.06 2.66 -17.22
CA THR A 186 -2.21 1.24 -16.89
C THR A 186 -3.03 0.56 -17.96
N LEU A 187 -2.48 -0.51 -18.56
CA LEU A 187 -3.23 -1.44 -19.39
C LEU A 187 -3.92 -2.44 -18.45
N GLY A 188 -5.19 -2.71 -18.68
CA GLY A 188 -5.92 -3.72 -17.90
C GLY A 188 -7.41 -3.44 -17.76
N VAL A 189 -8.07 -4.29 -16.99
CA VAL A 189 -9.48 -4.13 -16.58
C VAL A 189 -9.54 -4.06 -15.06
N PRO A 190 -10.54 -3.40 -14.50
CA PRO A 190 -10.75 -3.41 -13.06
C PRO A 190 -10.91 -4.84 -12.51
N ALA A 191 -10.19 -5.16 -11.45
CA ALA A 191 -10.32 -6.44 -10.75
C ALA A 191 -11.68 -6.55 -10.03
N ALA A 192 -12.31 -5.41 -9.71
CA ALA A 192 -13.65 -5.35 -9.17
C ALA A 192 -14.34 -4.04 -9.57
N GLU A 193 -15.66 -4.11 -9.72
CA GLU A 193 -16.53 -2.98 -10.01
C GLU A 193 -17.54 -2.80 -8.87
N PHE A 194 -17.72 -1.56 -8.43
CA PHE A 194 -18.59 -1.20 -7.32
C PHE A 194 -19.66 -0.22 -7.80
N HIS A 195 -20.92 -0.48 -7.45
CA HIS A 195 -22.01 0.40 -7.82
C HIS A 195 -23.17 0.35 -6.81
N ASP A 196 -23.87 1.45 -6.64
CA ASP A 196 -25.04 1.56 -5.76
C ASP A 196 -26.36 1.14 -6.41
N ASN A 197 -26.37 0.69 -7.66
CA ASN A 197 -27.57 0.27 -8.39
C ASN A 197 -27.95 -1.21 -8.20
N GLY A 198 -27.13 -1.99 -7.48
CA GLY A 198 -27.36 -3.42 -7.21
C GLY A 198 -26.96 -4.37 -8.34
N THR A 199 -26.25 -3.92 -9.38
CA THR A 199 -25.71 -4.78 -10.46
C THR A 199 -24.31 -5.28 -10.18
N ASN A 200 -23.48 -4.48 -9.51
CA ASN A 200 -22.11 -4.76 -9.13
C ASN A 200 -21.99 -4.90 -7.61
N ILE A 201 -20.79 -5.03 -7.08
CA ILE A 201 -20.57 -5.10 -5.63
C ILE A 201 -21.05 -3.78 -4.99
N GLY A 202 -21.92 -3.88 -4.01
CA GLY A 202 -22.44 -2.72 -3.27
C GLY A 202 -21.44 -2.21 -2.23
N TYR A 203 -21.58 -0.94 -1.87
CA TYR A 203 -20.85 -0.32 -0.75
C TYR A 203 -21.85 0.27 0.26
N SER A 204 -21.43 0.34 1.53
CA SER A 204 -22.28 0.87 2.61
C SER A 204 -22.29 2.40 2.64
N ALA A 205 -21.13 2.99 2.36
CA ALA A 205 -20.93 4.43 2.27
C ALA A 205 -19.82 4.73 1.27
N ILE A 206 -19.84 5.92 0.70
CA ILE A 206 -18.82 6.43 -0.20
C ILE A 206 -18.56 7.89 0.17
N ASP A 207 -17.32 8.19 0.51
CA ASP A 207 -16.85 9.55 0.76
C ASP A 207 -16.03 10.03 -0.44
N ILE A 208 -16.54 11.07 -1.10
CA ILE A 208 -15.90 11.67 -2.26
C ILE A 208 -15.38 13.04 -1.87
N SER A 209 -14.10 13.26 -2.05
CA SER A 209 -13.45 14.53 -1.81
C SER A 209 -12.94 15.13 -3.12
N PHE A 210 -13.09 16.43 -3.28
CA PHE A 210 -12.56 17.21 -4.39
C PHE A 210 -11.66 18.28 -3.80
N MET A 211 -10.35 18.00 -3.74
CA MET A 211 -9.40 18.77 -2.94
C MET A 211 -8.37 19.47 -3.83
N ALA A 212 -8.02 20.70 -3.46
CA ALA A 212 -6.98 21.47 -4.13
C ALA A 212 -5.56 21.01 -3.75
N ASP A 213 -5.38 20.36 -2.62
CA ASP A 213 -4.09 19.87 -2.12
C ASP A 213 -3.53 18.69 -2.93
N THR A 214 -4.36 18.06 -3.74
CA THR A 214 -3.92 17.03 -4.70
C THR A 214 -3.28 17.62 -5.96
N VAL A 215 -3.46 18.93 -6.22
CA VAL A 215 -2.91 19.59 -7.40
C VAL A 215 -1.41 19.82 -7.23
N VAL A 216 -0.64 19.45 -8.25
CA VAL A 216 0.77 19.77 -8.36
C VAL A 216 0.99 20.40 -9.75
N ASN A 217 1.15 21.72 -9.83
CA ASN A 217 1.36 22.44 -11.09
C ASN A 217 2.71 23.17 -11.15
N ARG A 218 3.51 23.01 -10.10
CA ARG A 218 4.92 23.35 -10.06
C ARG A 218 5.65 22.29 -9.27
N ALA A 219 6.68 21.71 -9.84
CA ALA A 219 7.53 20.75 -9.13
C ALA A 219 9.00 21.21 -9.18
N SER A 220 9.67 21.11 -8.04
CA SER A 220 11.07 21.46 -7.87
C SER A 220 11.82 20.26 -7.34
N VAL A 221 12.73 19.68 -8.12
CA VAL A 221 13.47 18.48 -7.76
C VAL A 221 14.96 18.77 -7.79
N GLN A 222 15.64 18.54 -6.66
CA GLN A 222 17.09 18.65 -6.55
C GLN A 222 17.66 17.27 -6.24
N HIS A 223 18.51 16.76 -7.11
CA HIS A 223 19.20 15.51 -6.84
C HIS A 223 20.38 15.70 -5.87
N ALA A 224 20.82 14.63 -5.24
CA ALA A 224 21.96 14.67 -4.31
C ALA A 224 23.21 15.22 -5.02
N GLY A 225 23.88 16.19 -4.39
CA GLY A 225 25.06 16.84 -4.94
C GLY A 225 24.81 17.93 -6.01
N ALA A 226 23.57 18.18 -6.42
CA ALA A 226 23.24 19.26 -7.36
C ALA A 226 23.36 20.66 -6.69
N ALA A 227 23.83 21.64 -7.47
CA ALA A 227 23.95 23.02 -6.98
C ALA A 227 22.59 23.76 -6.90
N SER A 228 21.64 23.37 -7.76
CA SER A 228 20.30 23.98 -7.87
C SER A 228 19.25 22.92 -8.23
N PRO A 229 17.98 23.13 -7.87
CA PRO A 229 16.90 22.26 -8.30
C PRO A 229 16.54 22.48 -9.76
N GLU A 230 16.04 21.43 -10.39
CA GLU A 230 15.32 21.49 -11.66
C GLU A 230 13.83 21.73 -11.41
N VAL A 231 13.22 22.58 -12.23
CA VAL A 231 11.82 23.02 -12.04
C VAL A 231 11.01 22.76 -13.30
N ALA A 232 9.84 22.14 -13.10
CA ALA A 232 8.80 22.00 -14.12
C ALA A 232 7.54 22.77 -13.70
N GLU A 233 6.82 23.38 -14.65
CA GLU A 233 5.65 24.21 -14.41
C GLU A 233 4.56 23.95 -15.46
N ASP A 234 3.30 23.88 -15.00
CA ASP A 234 2.11 23.93 -15.85
C ASP A 234 1.41 25.27 -15.66
N LEU A 235 1.68 26.22 -16.57
CA LEU A 235 1.14 27.57 -16.50
C LEU A 235 -0.39 27.62 -16.71
N THR A 236 -0.95 26.63 -17.42
CA THR A 236 -2.40 26.53 -17.63
C THR A 236 -3.09 26.16 -16.34
N SER A 237 -2.60 25.14 -15.64
CA SER A 237 -3.09 24.75 -14.34
C SER A 237 -2.88 25.86 -13.29
N GLN A 238 -1.72 26.54 -13.29
CA GLN A 238 -1.46 27.66 -12.37
C GLN A 238 -2.45 28.83 -12.55
N ALA A 239 -2.84 29.09 -13.79
CA ALA A 239 -3.84 30.15 -14.08
C ALA A 239 -5.23 29.79 -13.54
N ALA A 240 -5.58 28.50 -13.47
CA ALA A 240 -6.88 28.02 -12.98
C ALA A 240 -6.89 27.78 -11.46
N TYR A 241 -5.80 27.25 -10.89
CA TYR A 241 -5.77 26.70 -9.52
C TYR A 241 -4.70 27.36 -8.63
N LEU A 242 -4.10 28.46 -9.07
CA LEU A 242 -2.96 29.09 -8.40
C LEU A 242 -1.74 28.17 -8.35
N ILE A 243 -0.61 28.69 -7.84
CA ILE A 243 0.62 27.92 -7.77
C ILE A 243 0.55 26.93 -6.61
N GLN A 244 0.59 25.63 -6.96
CA GLN A 244 0.66 24.51 -6.03
C GLN A 244 2.00 23.80 -6.24
N THR A 245 2.93 24.00 -5.29
CA THR A 245 4.32 23.54 -5.45
C THR A 245 4.58 22.28 -4.64
N ARG A 246 5.17 21.27 -5.30
CA ARG A 246 5.83 20.13 -4.64
C ARG A 246 7.33 20.26 -4.78
N SER A 247 8.07 20.12 -3.68
CA SER A 247 9.54 20.19 -3.67
C SER A 247 10.13 18.90 -3.14
N ILE A 248 11.09 18.35 -3.87
CA ILE A 248 11.90 17.20 -3.47
C ILE A 248 13.37 17.67 -3.43
N THR A 249 14.03 17.49 -2.31
CA THR A 249 15.43 17.82 -2.11
C THR A 249 16.21 16.54 -1.79
N ASP A 250 17.47 16.49 -2.16
CA ASP A 250 18.32 15.32 -1.91
C ASP A 250 17.75 14.03 -2.52
N SER A 251 17.16 14.15 -3.71
CA SER A 251 16.58 13.04 -4.46
C SER A 251 17.68 12.10 -4.95
N LEU A 252 17.40 10.81 -5.00
CA LEU A 252 18.35 9.79 -5.45
C LEU A 252 18.48 9.70 -6.97
N VAL A 253 17.73 10.48 -7.77
CA VAL A 253 17.89 10.46 -9.24
C VAL A 253 19.28 10.89 -9.65
N HIS A 254 19.82 10.29 -10.71
CA HIS A 254 21.27 10.30 -10.99
C HIS A 254 21.83 11.62 -11.55
N ASN A 255 21.00 12.53 -12.09
CA ASN A 255 21.45 13.82 -12.66
C ASN A 255 20.30 14.82 -12.88
N ASP A 256 20.64 16.04 -13.33
CA ASP A 256 19.69 17.12 -13.61
C ASP A 256 18.61 16.71 -14.63
N THR A 257 18.95 15.96 -15.69
CA THR A 257 17.96 15.49 -16.68
C THR A 257 16.93 14.57 -16.04
N ALA A 258 17.36 13.66 -15.17
CA ALA A 258 16.45 12.79 -14.43
C ALA A 258 15.64 13.54 -13.37
N ALA A 259 16.22 14.57 -12.75
CA ALA A 259 15.51 15.46 -11.84
C ALA A 259 14.41 16.24 -12.54
N LEU A 260 14.70 16.79 -13.74
CA LEU A 260 13.70 17.46 -14.57
C LEU A 260 12.60 16.50 -15.05
N ALA A 261 12.98 15.25 -15.42
CA ALA A 261 12.00 14.23 -15.80
C ALA A 261 11.06 13.86 -14.66
N LEU A 262 11.59 13.75 -13.42
CA LEU A 262 10.77 13.52 -12.22
C LEU A 262 9.85 14.73 -11.95
N ALA A 263 10.37 15.96 -12.03
CA ALA A 263 9.54 17.18 -11.86
C ALA A 263 8.41 17.24 -12.91
N THR A 264 8.72 16.90 -14.16
CA THR A 264 7.71 16.83 -15.24
C THR A 264 6.66 15.76 -14.99
N TYR A 265 7.06 14.59 -14.50
CA TYR A 265 6.13 13.53 -14.12
C TYR A 265 5.17 14.00 -13.01
N LEU A 266 5.68 14.65 -11.96
CA LEU A 266 4.86 15.11 -10.83
C LEU A 266 3.76 16.09 -11.26
N ILE A 267 4.06 17.03 -12.18
CA ILE A 267 3.04 17.96 -12.68
C ILE A 267 2.08 17.29 -13.65
N SER A 268 2.53 16.33 -14.47
CA SER A 268 1.66 15.63 -15.43
C SER A 268 0.69 14.67 -14.74
N ALA A 269 1.07 14.13 -13.58
CA ALA A 269 0.23 13.20 -12.83
C ALA A 269 -0.98 13.88 -12.19
N ASN A 270 -0.83 15.13 -11.73
CA ASN A 270 -1.84 15.83 -10.93
C ASN A 270 -2.00 17.30 -11.32
N PRO A 271 -2.28 17.66 -12.59
CA PRO A 271 -2.34 19.04 -13.04
C PRO A 271 -3.62 19.77 -12.58
N GLU A 272 -4.64 19.03 -12.16
CA GLU A 272 -5.96 19.53 -11.79
C GLU A 272 -6.53 18.77 -10.59
N PRO A 273 -7.49 19.36 -9.84
CA PRO A 273 -8.16 18.65 -8.77
C PRO A 273 -8.89 17.42 -9.30
N ARG A 274 -8.74 16.30 -8.60
CA ARG A 274 -9.44 15.07 -8.92
C ARG A 274 -10.35 14.67 -7.78
N PHE A 275 -11.40 13.93 -8.11
CA PHE A 275 -12.20 13.28 -7.10
C PHE A 275 -11.40 12.14 -6.49
N ASN A 276 -11.27 12.18 -5.17
CA ASN A 276 -10.64 11.13 -4.39
C ASN A 276 -11.68 10.44 -3.53
N PHE A 277 -11.62 9.11 -3.50
CA PHE A 277 -12.49 8.29 -2.68
C PHE A 277 -11.72 7.87 -1.44
N LEU A 278 -12.11 8.44 -0.29
CA LEU A 278 -11.43 8.28 0.97
C LEU A 278 -12.12 7.21 1.81
N GLY A 279 -11.41 6.12 2.11
CA GLY A 279 -11.84 5.16 3.11
C GLY A 279 -13.21 4.53 2.86
N THR A 280 -13.51 4.14 1.62
CA THR A 280 -14.82 3.53 1.30
C THR A 280 -14.92 2.13 1.92
N GLU A 281 -15.92 1.94 2.78
CA GLU A 281 -16.20 0.65 3.41
C GLU A 281 -17.11 -0.19 2.53
N PHE A 282 -16.68 -1.39 2.19
CA PHE A 282 -17.41 -2.36 1.39
C PHE A 282 -17.86 -3.54 2.26
N LEU A 283 -19.15 -3.85 2.18
CA LEU A 283 -19.76 -4.99 2.85
C LEU A 283 -20.33 -5.91 1.76
N GLY A 284 -19.63 -6.98 1.47
CA GLY A 284 -20.15 -8.01 0.57
C GLY A 284 -21.40 -8.67 1.16
N THR A 285 -22.53 -8.56 0.49
CA THR A 285 -23.78 -9.23 0.90
C THR A 285 -23.85 -10.66 0.39
N LEU A 286 -23.19 -10.94 -0.74
CA LEU A 286 -23.07 -12.28 -1.30
C LEU A 286 -21.71 -12.88 -0.92
N ALA A 287 -21.64 -14.20 -0.79
CA ALA A 287 -20.39 -14.88 -0.46
C ALA A 287 -19.29 -14.65 -1.53
N ALA A 288 -19.68 -14.59 -2.82
CA ALA A 288 -18.75 -14.28 -3.90
C ALA A 288 -18.19 -12.86 -3.83
N ASP A 289 -19.01 -11.88 -3.44
CA ASP A 289 -18.57 -10.50 -3.24
C ASP A 289 -17.55 -10.41 -2.09
N GLN A 290 -17.81 -11.13 -1.00
CA GLN A 290 -16.87 -11.21 0.12
C GLN A 290 -15.55 -11.87 -0.27
N ASP A 291 -15.58 -12.85 -1.18
CA ASP A 291 -14.36 -13.48 -1.69
C ASP A 291 -13.54 -12.48 -2.53
N THR A 292 -14.20 -11.73 -3.42
CA THR A 292 -13.55 -10.67 -4.20
C THR A 292 -12.97 -9.60 -3.29
N LEU A 293 -13.76 -9.05 -2.34
CA LEU A 293 -13.31 -8.01 -1.42
C LEU A 293 -12.13 -8.44 -0.55
N ALA A 294 -12.07 -9.70 -0.17
CA ALA A 294 -11.00 -10.18 0.69
C ALA A 294 -9.67 -10.36 -0.06
N LEU A 295 -9.70 -10.52 -1.38
CA LEU A 295 -8.53 -10.84 -2.18
C LEU A 295 -7.91 -9.64 -2.90
N LEU A 296 -8.61 -8.50 -2.97
CA LEU A 296 -8.02 -7.27 -3.50
C LEU A 296 -6.85 -6.81 -2.62
N ASP A 297 -5.79 -6.33 -3.27
CA ASP A 297 -4.56 -5.91 -2.58
C ASP A 297 -4.08 -4.53 -3.09
N ILE A 298 -3.05 -3.99 -2.49
CA ILE A 298 -2.42 -2.73 -2.90
C ILE A 298 -1.91 -2.86 -4.34
N GLY A 299 -2.27 -1.88 -5.16
CA GLY A 299 -1.93 -1.86 -6.59
C GLY A 299 -3.02 -2.38 -7.50
N ASP A 300 -4.04 -3.09 -6.98
CA ASP A 300 -5.16 -3.55 -7.79
C ASP A 300 -5.99 -2.39 -8.32
N LEU A 301 -6.52 -2.57 -9.53
CA LEU A 301 -7.39 -1.63 -10.19
C LEU A 301 -8.84 -1.93 -9.84
N ILE A 302 -9.59 -0.90 -9.50
CA ILE A 302 -11.04 -0.99 -9.25
C ILE A 302 -11.76 0.13 -9.98
N ASN A 303 -13.05 -0.07 -10.25
CA ASN A 303 -13.95 0.95 -10.75
C ASN A 303 -15.06 1.21 -9.73
N ILE A 304 -15.28 2.46 -9.38
CA ILE A 304 -16.38 2.87 -8.50
C ILE A 304 -17.36 3.71 -9.31
N GLN A 305 -18.64 3.33 -9.22
CA GLN A 305 -19.75 4.03 -9.89
C GLN A 305 -20.78 4.48 -8.85
N LYS A 306 -21.27 5.69 -9.03
CA LYS A 306 -22.30 6.30 -8.20
C LYS A 306 -23.42 6.87 -9.06
N SER A 307 -24.65 6.40 -8.87
CA SER A 307 -25.82 6.96 -9.51
C SER A 307 -26.18 8.31 -8.87
N ILE A 308 -26.26 9.34 -9.69
CA ILE A 308 -26.60 10.70 -9.29
C ILE A 308 -27.85 11.15 -10.04
N THR A 309 -28.83 11.69 -9.33
CA THR A 309 -30.02 12.29 -9.96
C THR A 309 -29.72 13.76 -10.26
N THR A 310 -29.76 14.10 -11.54
CA THR A 310 -29.57 15.49 -12.02
C THR A 310 -30.90 16.04 -12.55
N ALA A 311 -30.94 17.34 -12.83
CA ALA A 311 -32.10 17.99 -13.46
C ALA A 311 -32.39 17.41 -14.87
N ALA A 312 -31.42 16.83 -15.55
CA ALA A 312 -31.54 16.19 -16.85
C ALA A 312 -31.93 14.70 -16.74
N GLY A 313 -32.01 14.15 -15.52
CA GLY A 313 -32.31 12.73 -15.23
C GLY A 313 -31.15 12.06 -14.46
N PRO A 314 -31.30 10.77 -14.21
CA PRO A 314 -30.22 9.99 -13.56
C PRO A 314 -29.00 9.92 -14.48
N THR A 315 -27.83 10.03 -13.91
CA THR A 315 -26.53 9.83 -14.56
C THR A 315 -25.60 9.12 -13.60
N ASP A 316 -24.66 8.35 -14.12
CA ASP A 316 -23.67 7.67 -13.31
C ASP A 316 -22.36 8.45 -13.36
N PHE A 317 -21.77 8.65 -12.19
CA PHE A 317 -20.40 9.07 -12.04
C PHE A 317 -19.55 7.81 -11.88
N ALA A 318 -18.61 7.61 -12.77
CA ALA A 318 -17.71 6.45 -12.76
C ALA A 318 -16.25 6.91 -12.72
N GLN A 319 -15.44 6.24 -11.92
CA GLN A 319 -14.01 6.54 -11.86
C GLN A 319 -13.18 5.26 -11.63
N ASN A 320 -12.10 5.15 -12.40
CA ASN A 320 -11.09 4.13 -12.21
C ASN A 320 -10.10 4.56 -11.14
N LEU A 321 -9.77 3.64 -10.24
CA LEU A 321 -8.96 3.87 -9.07
C LEU A 321 -7.94 2.74 -8.90
N THR A 322 -6.83 3.07 -8.26
CA THR A 322 -5.87 2.07 -7.77
C THR A 322 -5.92 2.02 -6.24
N ILE A 323 -5.89 0.84 -5.67
CA ILE A 323 -5.82 0.65 -4.22
C ILE A 323 -4.42 1.03 -3.72
N GLU A 324 -4.37 1.98 -2.79
CA GLU A 324 -3.14 2.46 -2.16
C GLU A 324 -2.95 1.91 -0.74
N GLY A 325 -4.04 1.51 -0.12
CA GLY A 325 -4.06 0.89 1.19
C GLY A 325 -5.39 0.21 1.46
N LEU A 326 -5.40 -0.68 2.42
CA LEU A 326 -6.61 -1.42 2.78
C LEU A 326 -6.65 -1.74 4.27
N GLU A 327 -7.85 -1.84 4.81
CA GLU A 327 -8.11 -2.24 6.18
C GLU A 327 -9.19 -3.32 6.22
N HIS A 328 -8.87 -4.46 6.83
CA HIS A 328 -9.84 -5.52 7.10
C HIS A 328 -10.33 -5.43 8.55
N ARG A 329 -11.63 -5.38 8.73
CA ARG A 329 -12.28 -5.43 10.04
C ARG A 329 -13.20 -6.63 10.14
N LEU A 330 -12.85 -7.55 11.03
CA LEU A 330 -13.64 -8.76 11.27
C LEU A 330 -14.23 -8.72 12.67
N THR A 331 -15.54 -8.80 12.74
CA THR A 331 -16.25 -8.86 14.03
C THR A 331 -17.37 -9.91 13.97
N LEU A 332 -17.69 -10.51 15.12
CA LEU A 332 -18.80 -11.49 15.20
C LEU A 332 -20.17 -10.90 14.85
N SER A 333 -20.36 -9.59 15.08
CA SER A 333 -21.64 -8.92 14.88
C SER A 333 -21.83 -8.34 13.49
N ALA A 334 -20.75 -7.82 12.86
CA ALA A 334 -20.81 -7.15 11.57
C ALA A 334 -20.19 -7.97 10.43
N GLY A 335 -19.59 -9.13 10.75
CA GLY A 335 -18.92 -9.94 9.75
C GLY A 335 -17.58 -9.35 9.31
N HIS A 336 -17.27 -9.47 8.03
CA HIS A 336 -16.03 -8.98 7.41
C HIS A 336 -16.32 -7.71 6.58
N ALA A 337 -15.81 -6.59 7.03
CA ALA A 337 -15.81 -5.33 6.31
C ALA A 337 -14.40 -5.02 5.81
N VAL A 338 -14.30 -4.43 4.63
CA VAL A 338 -13.04 -3.99 4.03
C VAL A 338 -13.15 -2.51 3.66
N THR A 339 -12.14 -1.74 4.02
CA THR A 339 -12.01 -0.34 3.64
C THR A 339 -10.82 -0.20 2.71
N TYR A 340 -11.01 0.41 1.54
CA TYR A 340 -9.94 0.71 0.60
C TYR A 340 -9.64 2.21 0.58
N PHE A 341 -8.38 2.54 0.63
CA PHE A 341 -7.84 3.86 0.37
C PHE A 341 -7.31 3.87 -1.07
N THR A 342 -7.76 4.82 -1.87
CA THR A 342 -7.56 4.76 -3.32
C THR A 342 -6.97 6.04 -3.90
N SER A 343 -6.34 5.92 -5.06
CA SER A 343 -5.92 7.05 -5.88
C SER A 343 -6.53 6.97 -7.28
N PRO A 344 -6.89 8.12 -7.88
CA PRO A 344 -7.34 8.16 -9.27
C PRO A 344 -6.28 7.61 -10.22
N THR A 345 -6.71 6.78 -11.16
CA THR A 345 -5.83 6.26 -12.21
C THR A 345 -6.48 6.35 -13.59
N THR A 346 -5.67 6.41 -14.63
CA THR A 346 -6.13 6.33 -16.01
C THR A 346 -5.86 4.91 -16.51
N ILE A 347 -6.91 4.20 -16.90
CA ILE A 347 -6.82 2.86 -17.47
C ILE A 347 -7.02 2.96 -18.97
N VAL A 348 -6.16 2.30 -19.73
CA VAL A 348 -6.41 1.94 -21.12
C VAL A 348 -6.80 0.47 -21.12
N TYR A 349 -8.04 0.18 -21.51
CA TYR A 349 -8.56 -1.17 -21.46
C TYR A 349 -7.88 -2.06 -22.52
N GLU A 350 -7.46 -3.24 -22.10
CA GLU A 350 -7.05 -4.29 -23.03
C GLU A 350 -8.27 -4.87 -23.74
N LEU A 351 -8.09 -5.22 -25.01
CA LEU A 351 -9.10 -5.97 -25.74
C LEU A 351 -9.14 -7.42 -25.22
N ILE A 352 -10.26 -7.79 -24.59
CA ILE A 352 -10.49 -9.17 -24.12
C ILE A 352 -11.42 -9.87 -25.11
N LEU A 353 -10.91 -10.87 -25.82
CA LEU A 353 -11.71 -11.64 -26.79
C LEU A 353 -12.92 -12.27 -26.12
N ASP A 354 -14.08 -12.18 -26.80
CA ASP A 354 -15.37 -12.71 -26.35
C ASP A 354 -15.96 -12.00 -25.10
N ASP A 355 -15.38 -10.91 -24.61
CA ASP A 355 -15.99 -10.07 -23.59
C ASP A 355 -16.99 -9.07 -24.21
N ILE A 356 -18.13 -8.86 -23.54
CA ILE A 356 -19.20 -7.99 -24.05
C ILE A 356 -18.83 -6.50 -23.98
N VAL A 357 -18.04 -6.12 -22.98
CA VAL A 357 -17.63 -4.74 -22.72
C VAL A 357 -16.27 -4.45 -23.31
N TYR A 358 -15.29 -5.30 -23.03
CA TYR A 358 -13.89 -5.10 -23.39
C TYR A 358 -13.48 -5.85 -24.69
N GLY A 359 -14.41 -6.55 -25.33
CA GLY A 359 -14.18 -7.29 -26.57
C GLY A 359 -14.43 -6.48 -27.85
N THR A 360 -14.80 -5.21 -27.72
CA THR A 360 -15.05 -4.31 -28.86
C THR A 360 -13.88 -3.34 -29.01
N LEU A 361 -13.25 -3.33 -30.18
CA LEU A 361 -12.22 -2.33 -30.49
C LEU A 361 -12.90 -0.98 -30.72
N ASP A 362 -12.66 -0.04 -29.83
CA ASP A 362 -13.09 1.34 -29.92
C ASP A 362 -11.94 2.30 -29.54
N GLU A 363 -12.25 3.55 -29.22
CA GLU A 363 -11.21 4.54 -28.84
C GLU A 363 -10.62 4.27 -27.45
N GLU A 364 -11.28 3.43 -26.62
CA GLU A 364 -10.88 3.15 -25.22
C GLU A 364 -10.10 1.85 -25.07
N ASN A 365 -10.19 0.93 -26.05
CA ASN A 365 -9.54 -0.37 -26.01
C ASN A 365 -8.34 -0.44 -26.97
N VAL A 366 -7.30 -1.14 -26.56
CA VAL A 366 -6.10 -1.38 -27.36
C VAL A 366 -5.74 -2.86 -27.37
N LEU A 367 -5.08 -3.30 -28.44
CA LEU A 367 -4.42 -4.61 -28.46
C LEU A 367 -3.14 -4.49 -27.62
N GLY A 368 -3.05 -5.29 -26.57
CA GLY A 368 -1.92 -5.36 -25.68
C GLY A 368 -0.63 -5.91 -26.31
#